data_05f4324e80f20f066e53cc3a4b40aea3
#
_entry.id   05f4324e80f20f066e53cc3a4b40aea3
#
_cell.length_a   1.000
_cell.length_b   1.000
_cell.length_c   1.000
_cell.angle_alpha   90.00
_cell.angle_beta   90.00
_cell.angle_gamma   90.00
#
_symmetry.space_group_name_H-M   'P 1'
#
loop_
_entity.id
_entity.type
_entity.pdbx_description
1 polymer ?
#
loop_
_entity_poly.entity_id
_entity_poly.type
_entity_poly.pdbx_seq_one_letter_code
_entity_poly.pdbx_strand_id
1 'polypeptide(L)'
;ELGHIFTSKVVQGEGAGADSTDDYEDLDNIYTDPEVAKKFVEMTNVDCLAVAFGTTHGVYLTEPKLDLPRVARLREATNIPLVMHGGSGVSDEDYAVAIENGICKVNYYTYMNTAGGKASKEYWADDSKPLFYDSMSLVATEAIKEDVKRAIKVFQKIK
;
A
#
# COMPACT_ATOMS: atom_id res chain seq x y z
N GLU A 1 14.42 -2.69 3.20
CA GLU A 1 13.19 -3.20 3.83
C GLU A 1 13.54 -4.07 5.01
N LEU A 2 12.89 -3.87 6.14
CA LEU A 2 13.11 -4.62 7.36
C LEU A 2 11.74 -4.97 7.99
N GLY A 3 11.52 -6.26 8.28
CA GLY A 3 10.26 -6.79 8.78
C GLY A 3 9.47 -7.56 7.71
N HIS A 4 8.32 -8.10 8.10
CA HIS A 4 7.45 -8.88 7.22
C HIS A 4 6.28 -8.04 6.72
N ILE A 5 6.18 -7.90 5.41
CA ILE A 5 5.01 -7.32 4.76
C ILE A 5 4.18 -8.46 4.19
N PHE A 6 2.94 -8.56 4.63
CA PHE A 6 2.03 -9.60 4.18
C PHE A 6 1.82 -9.52 2.67
N THR A 7 1.72 -10.67 2.02
CA THR A 7 1.48 -10.77 0.58
C THR A 7 0.20 -11.53 0.32
N SER A 8 -0.56 -11.04 -0.66
CA SER A 8 -1.72 -11.78 -1.13
C SER A 8 -1.28 -13.03 -1.88
N LYS A 9 -1.85 -14.19 -1.55
CA LYS A 9 -1.74 -15.37 -2.39
C LYS A 9 -2.57 -15.17 -3.64
N VAL A 10 -1.93 -15.01 -4.80
CA VAL A 10 -2.62 -15.05 -6.09
C VAL A 10 -2.97 -16.50 -6.39
N VAL A 11 -4.23 -16.87 -6.12
CA VAL A 11 -4.78 -18.12 -6.64
C VAL A 11 -5.30 -17.83 -8.04
N GLN A 12 -4.87 -18.61 -9.04
CA GLN A 12 -5.33 -18.47 -10.43
C GLN A 12 -6.87 -18.50 -10.47
N GLY A 13 -7.47 -17.37 -10.87
CA GLY A 13 -8.91 -17.27 -11.12
C GLY A 13 -9.75 -16.71 -9.96
N GLU A 14 -9.23 -16.61 -8.76
CA GLU A 14 -9.89 -15.94 -7.64
C GLU A 14 -9.06 -14.73 -7.20
N GLY A 15 -9.73 -13.63 -6.81
CA GLY A 15 -9.04 -12.39 -6.43
C GLY A 15 -7.96 -12.65 -5.38
N ALA A 16 -6.83 -11.96 -5.53
CA ALA A 16 -5.71 -12.09 -4.60
C ALA A 16 -6.17 -11.85 -3.17
N GLY A 17 -6.24 -12.90 -2.37
CA GLY A 17 -6.44 -12.83 -0.94
C GLY A 17 -5.13 -12.45 -0.25
N ALA A 18 -5.16 -11.47 0.63
CA ALA A 18 -4.04 -11.17 1.51
C ALA A 18 -4.02 -12.16 2.68
N ASP A 19 -2.83 -12.59 3.11
CA ASP A 19 -2.71 -13.21 4.41
C ASP A 19 -3.26 -12.22 5.45
N SER A 20 -4.21 -12.68 6.27
CA SER A 20 -4.79 -11.84 7.31
C SER A 20 -3.80 -11.72 8.47
N THR A 21 -3.77 -10.55 9.10
CA THR A 21 -3.05 -10.42 10.38
C THR A 21 -3.62 -11.33 11.47
N ASP A 22 -4.83 -11.88 11.26
CA ASP A 22 -5.49 -12.82 12.17
C ASP A 22 -4.85 -14.22 12.14
N ASP A 23 -4.05 -14.55 11.10
CA ASP A 23 -3.33 -15.82 10.98
C ASP A 23 -2.08 -15.90 11.87
N TYR A 24 -1.73 -14.81 12.56
CA TYR A 24 -0.52 -14.72 13.38
C TYR A 24 -0.86 -14.42 14.84
N GLU A 25 -0.39 -15.29 15.74
CA GLU A 25 -0.63 -15.15 17.18
C GLU A 25 0.20 -14.02 17.82
N ASP A 26 1.33 -13.63 17.19
CA ASP A 26 2.27 -12.62 17.71
C ASP A 26 2.70 -11.64 16.63
N LEU A 27 1.96 -10.54 16.51
CA LEU A 27 2.23 -9.47 15.56
C LEU A 27 3.49 -8.67 15.90
N ASP A 28 3.91 -8.62 17.18
CA ASP A 28 5.10 -7.89 17.59
C ASP A 28 6.38 -8.49 17.04
N ASN A 29 6.42 -9.80 16.80
CA ASN A 29 7.56 -10.49 16.18
C ASN A 29 7.60 -10.32 14.64
N ILE A 30 6.51 -9.85 14.03
CA ILE A 30 6.40 -9.72 12.57
C ILE A 30 6.66 -8.28 12.16
N TYR A 31 6.20 -7.33 12.97
CA TYR A 31 6.39 -5.90 12.69
C TYR A 31 7.85 -5.49 12.97
N THR A 32 8.30 -4.48 12.24
CA THR A 32 9.66 -3.97 12.43
C THR A 32 9.89 -3.48 13.87
N ASP A 33 10.87 -4.05 14.53
CA ASP A 33 11.28 -3.62 15.87
C ASP A 33 12.16 -2.35 15.78
N PRO A 34 11.88 -1.28 16.55
CA PRO A 34 12.63 -0.03 16.48
C PRO A 34 14.12 -0.14 16.79
N GLU A 35 14.52 -0.99 17.77
CA GLU A 35 15.93 -1.16 18.13
C GLU A 35 16.68 -1.95 17.06
N VAL A 36 16.02 -2.95 16.45
CA VAL A 36 16.60 -3.70 15.33
C VAL A 36 16.74 -2.80 14.12
N ALA A 37 15.73 -1.96 13.84
CA ALA A 37 15.78 -0.98 12.74
C ALA A 37 16.91 0.03 12.92
N LYS A 38 17.11 0.56 14.13
CA LYS A 38 18.21 1.44 14.45
C LYS A 38 19.57 0.81 14.15
N LYS A 39 19.81 -0.41 14.67
CA LYS A 39 21.05 -1.15 14.40
C LYS A 39 21.26 -1.40 12.91
N PHE A 40 20.19 -1.76 12.20
CA PHE A 40 20.25 -1.98 10.76
C PHE A 40 20.70 -0.72 10.01
N VAL A 41 20.11 0.44 10.33
CA VAL A 41 20.50 1.72 9.73
C VAL A 41 21.95 2.09 10.04
N GLU A 42 22.39 1.93 11.31
CA GLU A 42 23.77 2.19 11.72
C GLU A 42 24.79 1.30 10.99
N MET A 43 24.44 0.04 10.72
CA MET A 43 25.31 -0.92 10.04
C MET A 43 25.34 -0.73 8.52
N THR A 44 24.24 -0.28 7.91
CA THR A 44 24.09 -0.26 6.45
C THR A 44 24.16 1.15 5.84
N ASN A 45 23.95 2.16 6.67
CA ASN A 45 23.92 3.57 6.27
C ASN A 45 22.96 3.85 5.10
N VAL A 46 21.77 3.23 5.12
CA VAL A 46 20.73 3.46 4.11
C VAL A 46 20.07 4.82 4.28
N ASP A 47 19.67 5.44 3.19
CA ASP A 47 19.07 6.78 3.17
C ASP A 47 17.59 6.78 3.57
N CYS A 48 16.89 5.67 3.42
CA CYS A 48 15.51 5.46 3.83
C CYS A 48 15.25 3.98 4.12
N LEU A 49 14.23 3.68 4.92
CA LEU A 49 13.90 2.32 5.33
C LEU A 49 12.42 2.03 5.14
N ALA A 50 12.10 0.95 4.42
CA ALA A 50 10.77 0.40 4.39
C ALA A 50 10.54 -0.46 5.64
N VAL A 51 9.39 -0.22 6.30
CA VAL A 51 9.08 -0.82 7.61
C VAL A 51 7.73 -1.53 7.59
N ALA A 52 7.62 -2.60 8.36
CA ALA A 52 6.40 -3.37 8.56
C ALA A 52 5.67 -2.91 9.83
N PHE A 53 4.40 -2.56 9.67
CA PHE A 53 3.51 -2.13 10.76
C PHE A 53 2.04 -2.54 10.55
N GLY A 54 1.82 -3.60 9.74
CA GLY A 54 0.49 -4.18 9.50
C GLY A 54 -0.09 -3.96 8.10
N THR A 55 0.67 -3.36 7.19
CA THR A 55 0.26 -3.23 5.79
C THR A 55 0.45 -4.53 5.01
N THR A 56 -0.33 -4.71 3.94
CA THR A 56 -0.36 -5.91 3.11
C THR A 56 -0.28 -5.55 1.63
N HIS A 57 0.49 -6.32 0.86
CA HIS A 57 0.48 -6.21 -0.59
C HIS A 57 -0.78 -6.83 -1.19
N GLY A 58 -1.38 -6.16 -2.17
CA GLY A 58 -2.56 -6.66 -2.88
C GLY A 58 -3.88 -6.08 -2.38
N VAL A 59 -4.96 -6.86 -2.49
CA VAL A 59 -6.29 -6.47 -2.03
C VAL A 59 -6.47 -6.97 -0.60
N TYR A 60 -6.82 -6.07 0.31
CA TYR A 60 -7.17 -6.42 1.67
C TYR A 60 -8.48 -7.22 1.70
N LEU A 61 -8.48 -8.39 2.34
CA LEU A 61 -9.68 -9.19 2.56
C LEU A 61 -10.40 -8.82 3.85
N THR A 62 -9.64 -8.32 4.82
CA THR A 62 -10.12 -7.84 6.12
C THR A 62 -9.53 -6.46 6.37
N GLU A 63 -10.12 -5.71 7.28
CA GLU A 63 -9.57 -4.42 7.70
C GLU A 63 -8.18 -4.63 8.32
N PRO A 64 -7.14 -3.87 7.87
CA PRO A 64 -5.79 -4.05 8.37
C PRO A 64 -5.65 -3.59 9.83
N LYS A 65 -4.89 -4.34 10.62
CA LYS A 65 -4.53 -3.96 11.98
C LYS A 65 -3.21 -3.19 11.95
N LEU A 66 -3.27 -1.87 11.75
CA LEU A 66 -2.09 -1.03 11.64
C LEU A 66 -1.59 -0.57 13.02
N ASP A 67 -0.31 -0.82 13.34
CA ASP A 67 0.37 -0.21 14.48
C ASP A 67 0.97 1.15 14.08
N LEU A 68 0.10 2.14 13.91
CA LEU A 68 0.50 3.51 13.53
C LEU A 68 1.43 4.17 14.56
N PRO A 69 1.27 3.98 15.90
CA PRO A 69 2.24 4.45 16.89
C PRO A 69 3.64 3.86 16.71
N ARG A 70 3.77 2.65 16.17
CA ARG A 70 5.08 2.02 15.86
C ARG A 70 5.85 2.83 14.83
N VAL A 71 5.16 3.42 13.84
CA VAL A 71 5.79 4.26 12.82
C VAL A 71 6.52 5.45 13.47
N ALA A 72 5.90 6.12 14.45
CA ALA A 72 6.55 7.22 15.17
C ALA A 72 7.79 6.74 15.95
N ARG A 73 7.70 5.60 16.65
CA ARG A 73 8.85 5.00 17.38
C ARG A 73 9.98 4.63 16.40
N LEU A 74 9.67 4.07 15.25
CA LEU A 74 10.65 3.74 14.21
C LEU A 74 11.31 4.99 13.66
N ARG A 75 10.54 6.05 13.40
CA ARG A 75 11.08 7.33 12.92
C ARG A 75 12.02 7.97 13.93
N GLU A 76 11.67 7.93 15.21
CA GLU A 76 12.52 8.42 16.31
C GLU A 76 13.81 7.61 16.44
N ALA A 77 13.70 6.28 16.45
CA ALA A 77 14.85 5.38 16.63
C ALA A 77 15.86 5.44 15.47
N THR A 78 15.37 5.52 14.22
CA THR A 78 16.22 5.48 13.03
C THR A 78 16.69 6.85 12.57
N ASN A 79 15.92 7.89 12.82
CA ASN A 79 16.13 9.28 12.37
C ASN A 79 16.30 9.43 10.85
N ILE A 80 15.80 8.48 10.04
CA ILE A 80 15.80 8.53 8.57
C ILE A 80 14.37 8.46 8.02
N PRO A 81 14.14 8.88 6.77
CA PRO A 81 12.85 8.76 6.11
C PRO A 81 12.32 7.32 6.10
N LEU A 82 11.03 7.13 6.39
CA LEU A 82 10.37 5.83 6.36
C LEU A 82 9.53 5.64 5.11
N VAL A 83 9.47 4.40 4.63
CA VAL A 83 8.74 3.98 3.44
C VAL A 83 7.65 2.99 3.82
N MET A 84 6.46 3.15 3.24
CA MET A 84 5.32 2.26 3.40
C MET A 84 5.12 1.43 2.14
N HIS A 85 5.19 0.11 2.28
CA HIS A 85 4.73 -0.86 1.29
C HIS A 85 3.27 -1.26 1.58
N GLY A 86 2.60 -1.87 0.59
CA GLY A 86 1.25 -2.39 0.78
C GLY A 86 0.20 -1.32 1.08
N GLY A 87 0.40 -0.10 0.60
CA GLY A 87 -0.48 1.03 0.90
C GLY A 87 -1.89 0.97 0.28
N SER A 88 -2.09 0.19 -0.78
CA SER A 88 -3.42 0.10 -1.42
C SER A 88 -4.44 -0.54 -0.48
N GLY A 89 -5.50 0.20 -0.13
CA GLY A 89 -6.56 -0.28 0.77
C GLY A 89 -6.49 0.22 2.21
N VAL A 90 -5.47 0.98 2.54
CA VAL A 90 -5.41 1.74 3.79
C VAL A 90 -6.40 2.92 3.71
N SER A 91 -7.07 3.25 4.80
CA SER A 91 -8.01 4.37 4.85
C SER A 91 -7.30 5.71 4.68
N ASP A 92 -8.03 6.73 4.22
CA ASP A 92 -7.47 8.07 4.02
C ASP A 92 -7.00 8.68 5.37
N GLU A 93 -7.69 8.35 6.46
CA GLU A 93 -7.36 8.73 7.82
C GLU A 93 -6.07 8.08 8.30
N ASP A 94 -5.90 6.77 8.08
CA ASP A 94 -4.68 6.04 8.46
C ASP A 94 -3.47 6.49 7.65
N TYR A 95 -3.65 6.81 6.36
CA TYR A 95 -2.60 7.45 5.59
C TYR A 95 -2.14 8.78 6.21
N ALA A 96 -3.09 9.62 6.62
CA ALA A 96 -2.76 10.90 7.23
C ALA A 96 -1.93 10.71 8.51
N VAL A 97 -2.34 9.77 9.38
CA VAL A 97 -1.63 9.44 10.62
C VAL A 97 -0.25 8.81 10.33
N ALA A 98 -0.15 7.88 9.39
CA ALA A 98 1.12 7.27 9.02
C ALA A 98 2.14 8.31 8.51
N ILE A 99 1.67 9.25 7.67
CA ILE A 99 2.50 10.34 7.14
C ILE A 99 2.92 11.30 8.27
N GLU A 100 2.02 11.65 9.19
CA GLU A 100 2.34 12.47 10.37
C GLU A 100 3.39 11.80 11.26
N ASN A 101 3.35 10.48 11.37
CA ASN A 101 4.28 9.68 12.15
C ASN A 101 5.62 9.43 11.45
N GLY A 102 5.81 9.83 10.19
CA GLY A 102 7.12 9.79 9.54
C GLY A 102 7.21 9.00 8.24
N ILE A 103 6.12 8.47 7.71
CA ILE A 103 6.10 7.92 6.34
C ILE A 103 6.24 9.07 5.36
N CYS A 104 7.26 9.01 4.50
CA CYS A 104 7.53 10.02 3.48
C CYS A 104 7.45 9.48 2.03
N LYS A 105 7.37 8.17 1.86
CA LYS A 105 7.18 7.50 0.58
C LYS A 105 6.17 6.37 0.73
N VAL A 106 5.19 6.32 -0.17
CA VAL A 106 4.17 5.26 -0.23
C VAL A 106 4.28 4.53 -1.57
N ASN A 107 4.30 3.19 -1.52
CA ASN A 107 4.16 2.36 -2.72
C ASN A 107 2.68 2.09 -2.95
N TYR A 108 2.14 2.64 -4.03
CA TYR A 108 0.72 2.58 -4.38
C TYR A 108 0.54 1.97 -5.78
N TYR A 109 -0.12 0.83 -5.87
CA TYR A 109 -0.30 0.13 -7.14
C TYR A 109 -1.67 -0.53 -7.30
N THR A 110 -2.06 -1.41 -6.37
CA THR A 110 -3.17 -2.36 -6.55
C THR A 110 -4.49 -1.67 -6.89
N TYR A 111 -4.85 -0.60 -6.18
CA TYR A 111 -6.13 0.07 -6.38
C TYR A 111 -6.18 0.84 -7.68
N MET A 112 -5.11 1.53 -8.07
CA MET A 112 -5.07 2.19 -9.38
C MET A 112 -5.18 1.17 -10.53
N ASN A 113 -4.50 0.02 -10.40
CA ASN A 113 -4.60 -1.05 -11.40
C ASN A 113 -6.00 -1.66 -11.44
N THR A 114 -6.64 -1.83 -10.28
CA THR A 114 -8.04 -2.29 -10.18
C THR A 114 -9.01 -1.29 -10.82
N ALA A 115 -8.80 0.01 -10.65
CA ALA A 115 -9.62 1.05 -11.29
C ALA A 115 -9.57 0.93 -12.81
N GLY A 116 -8.37 0.78 -13.39
CA GLY A 116 -8.20 0.54 -14.82
C GLY A 116 -8.86 -0.75 -15.29
N GLY A 117 -8.69 -1.84 -14.53
CA GLY A 117 -9.31 -3.14 -14.83
C GLY A 117 -10.85 -3.09 -14.82
N LYS A 118 -11.45 -2.41 -13.84
CA LYS A 118 -12.90 -2.20 -13.78
C LYS A 118 -13.40 -1.41 -14.99
N ALA A 119 -12.76 -0.31 -15.31
CA ALA A 119 -13.12 0.53 -16.47
C ALA A 119 -12.99 -0.24 -17.80
N SER A 120 -11.96 -1.09 -17.93
CA SER A 120 -11.79 -1.97 -19.09
C SER A 120 -12.92 -2.98 -19.19
N LYS A 121 -13.31 -3.60 -18.06
CA LYS A 121 -14.41 -4.57 -18.02
C LYS A 121 -15.73 -3.93 -18.40
N GLU A 122 -16.02 -2.73 -17.89
CA GLU A 122 -17.22 -1.98 -18.22
C GLU A 122 -17.26 -1.58 -19.69
N TYR A 123 -16.11 -1.13 -20.25
CA TYR A 123 -15.99 -0.82 -21.68
C TYR A 123 -16.34 -2.00 -22.57
N TRP A 124 -15.79 -3.21 -22.26
CA TRP A 124 -16.05 -4.42 -23.06
C TRP A 124 -17.44 -5.03 -22.84
N ALA A 125 -18.13 -4.68 -21.78
CA ALA A 125 -19.51 -5.11 -21.52
C ALA A 125 -20.55 -4.27 -22.27
N ASP A 126 -20.17 -3.16 -22.88
CA ASP A 126 -21.04 -2.26 -23.64
C ASP A 126 -20.95 -2.56 -25.13
N ASP A 127 -21.92 -3.32 -25.67
CA ASP A 127 -21.98 -3.71 -27.07
C ASP A 127 -22.06 -2.51 -28.06
N SER A 128 -22.35 -1.31 -27.59
CA SER A 128 -22.33 -0.10 -28.41
C SER A 128 -20.92 0.46 -28.63
N LYS A 129 -19.92 -0.02 -27.88
CA LYS A 129 -18.55 0.43 -28.00
C LYS A 129 -17.78 -0.32 -29.08
N PRO A 130 -16.87 0.36 -29.80
CA PRO A 130 -16.03 -0.31 -30.78
C PRO A 130 -15.04 -1.26 -30.10
N LEU A 131 -14.81 -2.45 -30.70
CA LEU A 131 -13.81 -3.41 -30.22
C LEU A 131 -12.38 -2.96 -30.60
N PHE A 132 -12.00 -1.76 -30.20
CA PHE A 132 -10.67 -1.21 -30.42
C PHE A 132 -9.89 -1.15 -29.11
N TYR A 133 -8.69 -1.72 -29.10
CA TYR A 133 -7.82 -1.75 -27.93
C TYR A 133 -7.42 -0.34 -27.46
N ASP A 134 -7.11 0.55 -28.39
CA ASP A 134 -6.74 1.95 -28.11
C ASP A 134 -7.85 2.70 -27.37
N SER A 135 -9.09 2.55 -27.81
CA SER A 135 -10.24 3.17 -27.18
C SER A 135 -10.45 2.70 -25.75
N MET A 136 -10.34 1.36 -25.52
CA MET A 136 -10.42 0.79 -24.17
C MET A 136 -9.23 1.25 -23.31
N SER A 137 -8.02 1.28 -23.86
CA SER A 137 -6.83 1.68 -23.11
C SER A 137 -6.88 3.13 -22.64
N LEU A 138 -7.49 4.02 -23.42
CA LEU A 138 -7.73 5.41 -23.01
C LEU A 138 -8.69 5.50 -21.83
N VAL A 139 -9.78 4.72 -21.85
CA VAL A 139 -10.74 4.67 -20.73
C VAL A 139 -10.08 4.13 -19.47
N ALA A 140 -9.29 3.05 -19.58
CA ALA A 140 -8.54 2.50 -18.46
C ALA A 140 -7.52 3.48 -17.89
N THR A 141 -6.79 4.19 -18.76
CA THR A 141 -5.80 5.19 -18.37
C THR A 141 -6.43 6.35 -17.62
N GLU A 142 -7.58 6.83 -18.04
CA GLU A 142 -8.28 7.90 -17.33
C GLU A 142 -8.76 7.45 -15.95
N ALA A 143 -9.29 6.23 -15.82
CA ALA A 143 -9.67 5.66 -14.52
C ALA A 143 -8.47 5.53 -13.55
N ILE A 144 -7.33 5.05 -14.05
CA ILE A 144 -6.07 4.99 -13.28
C ILE A 144 -5.65 6.39 -12.84
N LYS A 145 -5.67 7.35 -13.74
CA LYS A 145 -5.28 8.75 -13.48
C LYS A 145 -6.15 9.38 -12.38
N GLU A 146 -7.46 9.18 -12.40
CA GLU A 146 -8.35 9.74 -11.38
C GLU A 146 -8.10 9.10 -10.00
N ASP A 147 -7.88 7.78 -9.94
CA ASP A 147 -7.52 7.10 -8.69
C ASP A 147 -6.18 7.60 -8.13
N VAL A 148 -5.15 7.73 -8.97
CA VAL A 148 -3.84 8.28 -8.57
C VAL A 148 -3.95 9.73 -8.10
N LYS A 149 -4.76 10.58 -8.77
CA LYS A 149 -5.01 11.96 -8.32
C LYS A 149 -5.64 12.00 -6.93
N ARG A 150 -6.61 11.11 -6.65
CA ARG A 150 -7.20 10.96 -5.32
C ARG A 150 -6.12 10.62 -4.28
N ALA A 151 -5.30 9.59 -4.56
CA ALA A 151 -4.23 9.18 -3.67
C ALA A 151 -3.22 10.32 -3.40
N ILE A 152 -2.81 11.07 -4.43
CA ILE A 152 -1.91 12.22 -4.27
C ILE A 152 -2.52 13.29 -3.34
N LYS A 153 -3.82 13.60 -3.50
CA LYS A 153 -4.49 14.56 -2.62
C LYS A 153 -4.44 14.12 -1.15
N VAL A 154 -4.74 12.84 -0.90
CA VAL A 154 -4.67 12.26 0.45
C VAL A 154 -3.24 12.37 1.01
N PHE A 155 -2.23 11.95 0.25
CA PHE A 155 -0.83 11.98 0.71
C PHE A 155 -0.31 13.39 0.95
N GLN A 156 -0.77 14.37 0.20
CA GLN A 156 -0.40 15.78 0.37
C GLN A 156 -1.35 16.55 1.30
N LYS A 157 -2.36 15.89 1.88
CA LYS A 157 -3.39 16.53 2.73
C LYS A 157 -4.10 17.70 2.03
N ILE A 158 -4.27 17.63 0.71
CA ILE A 158 -5.00 18.62 -0.08
C ILE A 158 -6.50 18.30 0.04
N LYS A 159 -7.24 19.23 0.62
CA LYS A 159 -8.71 19.17 0.73
C LYS A 159 -9.39 19.50 -0.59
#